data_3c8c173450ea0d1661c6e7e431e200db
#
_entry.id   3c8c173450ea0d1661c6e7e431e200db
#
_cell.length_a   1.000
_cell.length_b   1.000
_cell.length_c   1.000
_cell.angle_alpha   90.00
_cell.angle_beta   90.00
_cell.angle_gamma   90.00
#
_symmetry.space_group_name_H-M   'P 1'
#
loop_
_entity.id
_entity.type
_entity.pdbx_description
1 polymer ?
#
loop_
_entity_poly.entity_id
_entity_poly.type
_entity_poly.pdbx_seq_one_letter_code
_entity_poly.pdbx_strand_id
1 'polypeptide(L)'
;MNFAFEGKNENILTEDLYFRPTNVTDSTVTMRLATNGAGYIDFDYKLLPNTYVVNFSIRANGMQNFFPAAANTVNINWHQRARQLEKGFSFEQRYTSLTYKPVDKGSDYLNEMKDAKEEVTDRLDWIAFKNQFFSSVLIADQDFDKASLVSTPLKEGSGYMKNYTADMTTFFDPTGKQATNMQFYFGPNHFKTLLASNDLSLSQKDLELEDLVYLGWPIIRWINRWFTIPLFDWLSGWGLSMGIVLLLMTIIVKALVYPATHKSYMSSAKMRVLKPYINEINAKYPKKEDALKKQQETMALYSKYGVSPMGGCLPMLIQMPVFMALFFFVPNAIELRQQSFLWAPDMSTYDDIIHWSTTIPLLGNHLSLFCLLFSITNILNTMYTMKQQDTGQQQMPGMKLMMYIMPVMFIFIFNGYSSGLNYYYFISGLIGILTMVFLRKTTDEKKLLAQLEANKEKKKQKNGGKAGGGLMAKLEALQKEQERLQQEQQRLMKKQQELQEYIQRL
;
A
#
# COMPACT_ATOMS: atom_id res chain seq x y z
N MET A 1 -5.81 29.80 9.58
CA MET A 1 -4.52 29.75 10.31
C MET A 1 -4.43 30.96 11.19
N ASN A 2 -4.08 30.81 12.45
CA ASN A 2 -3.92 31.86 13.42
C ASN A 2 -2.53 31.76 14.06
N PHE A 3 -1.85 32.91 14.26
CA PHE A 3 -0.58 32.99 14.98
C PHE A 3 -0.86 33.70 16.32
N ALA A 4 -0.43 33.08 17.40
CA ALA A 4 -0.57 33.60 18.73
C ALA A 4 0.82 33.93 19.31
N PHE A 5 1.06 35.20 19.57
CA PHE A 5 2.29 35.70 20.18
C PHE A 5 2.05 35.98 21.66
N GLU A 6 2.99 35.59 22.51
CA GLU A 6 2.96 35.92 23.93
C GLU A 6 3.33 37.40 24.13
N GLY A 7 2.33 38.26 24.32
CA GLY A 7 2.53 39.67 24.64
C GLY A 7 2.72 39.90 26.14
N LYS A 8 3.26 41.07 26.54
CA LYS A 8 3.49 41.41 27.98
C LYS A 8 2.22 41.45 28.82
N ASN A 9 1.12 41.91 28.25
CA ASN A 9 -0.15 42.09 28.96
C ASN A 9 -1.20 41.08 28.58
N GLU A 10 -1.21 40.67 27.32
CA GLU A 10 -2.17 39.72 26.74
C GLU A 10 -1.55 39.00 25.53
N ASN A 11 -2.13 37.89 25.15
CA ASN A 11 -1.74 37.19 23.93
C ASN A 11 -2.25 37.96 22.71
N ILE A 12 -1.40 38.14 21.71
CA ILE A 12 -1.71 38.79 20.44
C ILE A 12 -2.15 37.70 19.46
N LEU A 13 -3.42 37.65 19.13
CA LEU A 13 -4.01 36.70 18.18
C LEU A 13 -4.20 37.37 16.83
N THR A 14 -3.61 36.78 15.77
CA THR A 14 -3.68 37.38 14.43
C THR A 14 -5.08 37.32 13.80
N GLU A 15 -5.97 36.46 14.26
CA GLU A 15 -7.36 36.38 13.79
C GLU A 15 -8.20 37.61 14.22
N ASP A 16 -7.81 38.31 15.29
CA ASP A 16 -8.50 39.48 15.81
C ASP A 16 -7.93 40.78 15.23
N LEU A 17 -6.97 40.73 14.30
CA LEU A 17 -6.18 41.87 13.86
C LEU A 17 -6.28 42.06 12.34
N TYR A 18 -6.06 43.33 11.92
CA TYR A 18 -6.11 43.71 10.52
C TYR A 18 -4.71 43.90 9.94
N PHE A 19 -4.44 43.25 8.83
CA PHE A 19 -3.22 43.37 8.07
C PHE A 19 -3.41 44.34 6.90
N ARG A 20 -2.37 45.09 6.58
CA ARG A 20 -2.33 45.95 5.39
C ARG A 20 -1.29 45.43 4.41
N PRO A 21 -1.64 45.24 3.11
CA PRO A 21 -0.67 44.87 2.12
C PRO A 21 0.33 45.96 1.86
N THR A 22 1.61 45.66 1.82
CA THR A 22 2.72 46.51 1.44
C THR A 22 3.64 45.76 0.49
N ASN A 23 4.50 46.44 -0.27
CA ASN A 23 5.47 45.82 -1.17
C ASN A 23 4.88 44.70 -2.06
N VAL A 24 3.79 45.00 -2.73
CA VAL A 24 3.10 44.05 -3.63
C VAL A 24 3.78 44.05 -4.98
N THR A 25 4.17 42.85 -5.42
CA THR A 25 4.71 42.56 -6.76
C THR A 25 3.97 41.37 -7.38
N ASP A 26 4.33 40.94 -8.58
CA ASP A 26 3.72 39.77 -9.24
C ASP A 26 3.94 38.47 -8.47
N SER A 27 4.99 38.36 -7.64
CA SER A 27 5.36 37.14 -6.94
C SER A 27 5.53 37.31 -5.42
N THR A 28 5.44 38.55 -4.89
CA THR A 28 5.63 38.81 -3.46
C THR A 28 4.55 39.74 -2.92
N VAL A 29 4.21 39.52 -1.65
CA VAL A 29 3.40 40.46 -0.88
C VAL A 29 3.85 40.46 0.57
N THR A 30 3.97 41.61 1.18
CA THR A 30 4.15 41.82 2.62
C THR A 30 2.83 42.21 3.24
N MET A 31 2.32 41.42 4.17
CA MET A 31 1.15 41.76 4.97
C MET A 31 1.61 42.31 6.31
N ARG A 32 1.45 43.61 6.52
CA ARG A 32 1.93 44.33 7.71
C ARG A 32 0.87 44.43 8.79
N LEU A 33 1.20 44.01 9.97
CA LEU A 33 0.47 44.28 11.20
C LEU A 33 1.17 45.45 11.94
N ALA A 34 0.59 46.63 11.89
CA ALA A 34 1.14 47.81 12.50
C ALA A 34 0.55 48.07 13.90
N THR A 35 1.36 48.56 14.82
CA THR A 35 0.91 49.06 16.12
C THR A 35 0.50 50.57 16.01
N ASN A 36 -0.04 51.14 17.08
CA ASN A 36 -0.31 52.59 17.16
C ASN A 36 0.98 53.42 17.27
N GLY A 37 2.15 52.81 17.36
CA GLY A 37 3.48 53.43 17.39
C GLY A 37 4.29 53.10 16.14
N ALA A 38 5.63 53.08 16.29
CA ALA A 38 6.56 52.76 15.20
C ALA A 38 6.78 51.25 14.98
N GLY A 39 6.28 50.37 15.88
CA GLY A 39 6.47 48.93 15.79
C GLY A 39 5.47 48.27 14.84
N TYR A 40 5.93 47.20 14.16
CA TYR A 40 5.10 46.39 13.29
C TYR A 40 5.65 44.96 13.16
N ILE A 41 4.80 44.04 12.72
CA ILE A 41 5.17 42.69 12.31
C ILE A 41 4.82 42.51 10.84
N ASP A 42 5.79 42.09 10.06
CA ASP A 42 5.62 41.77 8.63
C ASP A 42 5.50 40.28 8.43
N PHE A 43 4.53 39.89 7.61
CA PHE A 43 4.28 38.59 7.11
C PHE A 43 4.59 38.62 5.61
N ASP A 44 5.76 38.11 5.23
CA ASP A 44 6.26 38.12 3.86
C ASP A 44 5.93 36.85 3.15
N TYR A 45 5.27 36.92 2.01
CA TYR A 45 4.95 35.80 1.14
C TYR A 45 5.67 35.96 -0.19
N LYS A 46 6.31 34.89 -0.67
CA LYS A 46 6.99 34.84 -1.96
C LYS A 46 6.66 33.56 -2.70
N LEU A 47 5.98 33.67 -3.84
CA LEU A 47 5.73 32.56 -4.77
C LEU A 47 7.04 32.20 -5.50
N LEU A 48 7.39 30.93 -5.51
CA LEU A 48 8.50 30.44 -6.31
C LEU A 48 8.01 30.07 -7.72
N PRO A 49 8.66 30.56 -8.80
CA PRO A 49 8.20 30.37 -10.16
C PRO A 49 8.20 28.86 -10.55
N ASN A 50 7.15 28.44 -11.26
CA ASN A 50 6.97 27.07 -11.74
C ASN A 50 6.99 25.98 -10.65
N THR A 51 6.61 26.34 -9.41
CA THR A 51 6.54 25.43 -8.28
C THR A 51 5.22 25.57 -7.55
N TYR A 52 4.97 24.66 -6.61
CA TYR A 52 3.84 24.72 -5.67
C TYR A 52 4.25 25.21 -4.28
N VAL A 53 5.46 25.79 -4.18
CA VAL A 53 6.06 26.25 -2.92
C VAL A 53 5.92 27.77 -2.79
N VAL A 54 5.49 28.19 -1.61
CA VAL A 54 5.42 29.59 -1.20
C VAL A 54 6.34 29.77 0.00
N ASN A 55 7.39 30.57 -0.14
CA ASN A 55 8.20 30.98 1.00
C ASN A 55 7.41 31.96 1.85
N PHE A 56 7.44 31.76 3.13
CA PHE A 56 6.71 32.57 4.12
C PHE A 56 7.66 32.91 5.27
N SER A 57 7.69 34.19 5.66
CA SER A 57 8.46 34.60 6.83
C SER A 57 7.73 35.61 7.70
N ILE A 58 8.00 35.57 9.00
CA ILE A 58 7.50 36.52 9.99
C ILE A 58 8.68 37.30 10.56
N ARG A 59 8.59 38.62 10.53
CA ARG A 59 9.62 39.50 11.07
C ARG A 59 9.04 40.61 11.90
N ALA A 60 9.47 40.72 13.16
CA ALA A 60 9.15 41.87 14.02
C ALA A 60 10.05 43.04 13.72
N ASN A 61 9.54 44.25 13.91
CA ASN A 61 10.28 45.52 13.76
C ASN A 61 9.83 46.49 14.86
N GLY A 62 10.76 46.94 15.70
CA GLY A 62 10.45 47.87 16.79
C GLY A 62 9.47 47.32 17.84
N MET A 63 9.37 45.98 17.97
CA MET A 63 8.35 45.31 18.78
C MET A 63 8.85 44.87 20.17
N GLN A 64 10.13 45.11 20.53
CA GLN A 64 10.74 44.59 21.77
C GLN A 64 9.96 44.99 23.04
N ASN A 65 9.31 46.16 23.02
CA ASN A 65 8.55 46.61 24.20
C ASN A 65 7.18 45.94 24.36
N PHE A 66 6.68 45.25 23.33
CA PHE A 66 5.38 44.59 23.34
C PHE A 66 5.48 43.14 23.88
N PHE A 67 6.67 42.56 23.83
CA PHE A 67 6.92 41.16 24.21
C PHE A 67 7.69 41.07 25.53
N PRO A 68 7.47 39.98 26.31
CA PRO A 68 8.36 39.64 27.42
C PRO A 68 9.79 39.40 26.92
N ALA A 69 10.78 39.65 27.80
CA ALA A 69 12.17 39.41 27.43
C ALA A 69 12.49 37.92 27.11
N ALA A 70 11.70 37.00 27.64
CA ALA A 70 11.82 35.57 27.40
C ALA A 70 11.02 35.07 26.19
N ALA A 71 10.22 35.93 25.52
CA ALA A 71 9.44 35.52 24.37
C ALA A 71 10.37 35.18 23.19
N ASN A 72 10.40 33.91 22.81
CA ASN A 72 11.22 33.39 21.73
C ASN A 72 10.48 32.40 20.83
N THR A 73 9.17 32.27 21.01
CA THR A 73 8.33 31.35 20.25
C THR A 73 7.02 32.00 19.81
N VAL A 74 6.44 31.49 18.75
CA VAL A 74 5.09 31.77 18.31
C VAL A 74 4.29 30.47 18.22
N ASN A 75 3.05 30.50 18.70
CA ASN A 75 2.14 29.40 18.56
C ASN A 75 1.34 29.58 17.26
N ILE A 76 1.20 28.50 16.49
CA ILE A 76 0.49 28.44 15.24
C ILE A 76 -0.69 27.50 15.43
N ASN A 77 -1.90 28.00 15.28
CA ASN A 77 -3.11 27.19 15.16
C ASN A 77 -3.50 27.10 13.69
N TRP A 78 -3.41 25.90 13.13
CA TRP A 78 -3.78 25.65 11.76
C TRP A 78 -4.98 24.71 11.71
N HIS A 79 -6.09 25.20 11.20
CA HIS A 79 -7.33 24.47 11.05
C HIS A 79 -7.75 24.44 9.59
N GLN A 80 -8.19 23.24 9.12
CA GLN A 80 -8.70 23.04 7.76
C GLN A 80 -9.83 22.02 7.76
N ARG A 81 -10.89 22.31 7.03
CA ARG A 81 -11.89 21.32 6.64
C ARG A 81 -11.52 20.77 5.27
N ALA A 82 -11.08 19.51 5.22
CA ALA A 82 -10.72 18.84 3.97
C ALA A 82 -11.99 18.62 3.15
N ARG A 83 -12.10 19.29 2.00
CA ARG A 83 -13.24 19.15 1.10
C ARG A 83 -13.19 17.81 0.37
N GLN A 84 -14.34 17.18 0.15
CA GLN A 84 -14.45 16.04 -0.76
C GLN A 84 -14.19 16.53 -2.20
N LEU A 85 -13.21 15.94 -2.87
CA LEU A 85 -12.79 16.31 -4.22
C LEU A 85 -13.08 15.19 -5.24
N GLU A 86 -13.17 13.94 -4.77
CA GLU A 86 -13.27 12.77 -5.62
C GLU A 86 -14.63 12.08 -5.46
N LYS A 87 -14.99 11.29 -6.48
CA LYS A 87 -16.17 10.44 -6.43
C LYS A 87 -15.89 9.23 -5.52
N GLY A 88 -16.82 8.94 -4.60
CA GLY A 88 -16.67 7.81 -3.69
C GLY A 88 -16.05 8.20 -2.36
N PHE A 89 -16.90 8.73 -1.45
CA PHE A 89 -16.51 9.20 -0.12
C PHE A 89 -15.63 8.21 0.64
N SER A 90 -16.08 6.95 0.78
CA SER A 90 -15.35 5.93 1.55
C SER A 90 -13.97 5.57 0.95
N PHE A 91 -13.81 5.75 -0.37
CA PHE A 91 -12.53 5.50 -1.03
C PHE A 91 -11.56 6.65 -0.79
N GLU A 92 -11.98 7.90 -1.05
CA GLU A 92 -11.16 9.10 -0.83
C GLU A 92 -10.74 9.23 0.64
N GLN A 93 -11.64 8.85 1.59
CA GLN A 93 -11.37 8.91 3.03
C GLN A 93 -10.13 8.11 3.44
N ARG A 94 -9.85 6.97 2.80
CA ARG A 94 -8.67 6.11 3.08
C ARG A 94 -7.35 6.78 2.71
N TYR A 95 -7.37 7.78 1.83
CA TYR A 95 -6.19 8.51 1.37
C TYR A 95 -6.12 9.92 1.93
N THR A 96 -7.09 10.31 2.77
CA THR A 96 -7.20 11.63 3.38
C THR A 96 -6.70 11.54 4.82
N SER A 97 -5.55 12.18 5.14
CA SER A 97 -4.88 12.06 6.45
C SER A 97 -4.25 13.38 6.90
N LEU A 98 -4.12 13.56 8.22
CA LEU A 98 -3.16 14.49 8.80
C LEU A 98 -1.85 13.73 8.95
N THR A 99 -0.83 14.19 8.23
CA THR A 99 0.49 13.55 8.15
C THR A 99 1.54 14.51 8.68
N TYR A 100 2.57 14.02 9.34
CA TYR A 100 3.64 14.84 9.90
C TYR A 100 4.99 14.12 9.79
N LYS A 101 6.08 14.88 9.83
CA LYS A 101 7.45 14.37 9.69
C LYS A 101 8.29 14.79 10.89
N PRO A 102 8.61 13.88 11.81
CA PRO A 102 9.64 14.13 12.81
C PRO A 102 11.03 14.26 12.17
N VAL A 103 11.88 15.13 12.72
CA VAL A 103 13.20 15.48 12.15
C VAL A 103 14.07 14.25 11.85
N ASP A 104 14.16 13.32 12.79
CA ASP A 104 15.09 12.16 12.68
C ASP A 104 14.36 10.84 12.40
N LYS A 105 13.09 10.87 11.98
CA LYS A 105 12.27 9.68 11.75
C LYS A 105 11.57 9.79 10.41
N GLY A 106 11.04 8.68 9.90
CA GLY A 106 10.13 8.70 8.74
C GLY A 106 8.82 9.42 9.06
N SER A 107 8.09 9.82 8.02
CA SER A 107 6.76 10.42 8.16
C SER A 107 5.77 9.47 8.81
N ASP A 108 4.83 10.02 9.60
CA ASP A 108 3.73 9.30 10.23
C ASP A 108 2.41 10.04 10.01
N TYR A 109 1.28 9.39 10.30
CA TYR A 109 -0.04 9.97 10.09
C TYR A 109 -1.06 9.51 11.11
N LEU A 110 -2.05 10.35 11.40
CA LEU A 110 -3.17 10.00 12.25
C LEU A 110 -4.13 9.03 11.54
N ASN A 111 -4.81 8.19 12.33
CA ASN A 111 -5.77 7.22 11.80
C ASN A 111 -6.79 7.88 10.88
N GLU A 112 -6.95 7.33 9.66
CA GLU A 112 -7.79 7.91 8.61
C GLU A 112 -9.29 7.63 8.80
N MET A 113 -9.65 6.63 9.59
CA MET A 113 -11.04 6.16 9.68
C MET A 113 -11.74 6.53 10.98
N LYS A 114 -11.01 7.04 11.98
CA LYS A 114 -11.53 7.33 13.33
C LYS A 114 -11.06 8.70 13.79
N ASP A 115 -11.76 9.23 14.81
CA ASP A 115 -11.27 10.37 15.57
C ASP A 115 -9.89 10.02 16.13
N ALA A 116 -8.92 10.86 15.87
CA ALA A 116 -7.55 10.69 16.32
C ALA A 116 -7.00 12.00 16.87
N LYS A 117 -6.33 11.91 18.01
CA LYS A 117 -5.57 12.99 18.61
C LYS A 117 -4.19 12.48 18.99
N GLU A 118 -3.17 13.26 18.72
CA GLU A 118 -1.80 12.94 19.06
C GLU A 118 -1.05 14.18 19.57
N GLU A 119 -0.33 14.01 20.68
CA GLU A 119 0.56 15.01 21.24
C GLU A 119 1.98 14.61 20.85
N VAL A 120 2.54 15.29 19.85
CA VAL A 120 3.87 15.02 19.34
C VAL A 120 4.87 15.90 20.09
N THR A 121 5.79 15.26 20.80
CA THR A 121 6.85 15.91 21.58
C THR A 121 8.18 15.98 20.83
N ASP A 122 8.32 15.18 19.77
CA ASP A 122 9.46 15.25 18.86
C ASP A 122 9.39 16.56 18.04
N ARG A 123 10.55 17.10 17.67
CA ARG A 123 10.60 18.21 16.71
C ARG A 123 10.17 17.74 15.33
N LEU A 124 9.42 18.59 14.62
CA LEU A 124 8.85 18.26 13.31
C LEU A 124 9.42 19.18 12.23
N ASP A 125 9.76 18.58 11.07
CA ASP A 125 10.12 19.31 9.85
C ASP A 125 8.90 19.92 9.18
N TRP A 126 7.78 19.15 9.11
CA TRP A 126 6.54 19.61 8.48
C TRP A 126 5.30 18.88 9.00
N ILE A 127 4.15 19.54 8.77
CA ILE A 127 2.81 19.00 9.00
C ILE A 127 2.01 19.18 7.71
N ALA A 128 1.24 18.16 7.30
CA ALA A 128 0.46 18.14 6.08
C ALA A 128 -1.00 17.76 6.32
N PHE A 129 -1.90 18.54 5.75
CA PHE A 129 -3.31 18.21 5.58
C PHE A 129 -3.50 17.65 4.16
N LYS A 130 -3.59 16.34 4.08
CA LYS A 130 -3.57 15.59 2.84
C LYS A 130 -4.98 15.15 2.44
N ASN A 131 -5.36 15.38 1.18
CA ASN A 131 -6.41 14.68 0.45
C ASN A 131 -5.78 13.61 -0.44
N GLN A 132 -6.59 12.85 -1.20
CA GLN A 132 -6.07 11.80 -2.07
C GLN A 132 -5.01 12.35 -3.06
N PHE A 133 -5.33 13.41 -3.80
CA PHE A 133 -4.46 13.93 -4.87
C PHE A 133 -3.83 15.28 -4.60
N PHE A 134 -4.15 15.93 -3.49
CA PHE A 134 -3.62 17.26 -3.16
C PHE A 134 -3.29 17.36 -1.68
N SER A 135 -2.26 18.12 -1.37
CA SER A 135 -1.86 18.41 0.01
C SER A 135 -1.62 19.88 0.24
N SER A 136 -1.92 20.30 1.46
CA SER A 136 -1.47 21.55 2.06
C SER A 136 -0.44 21.19 3.11
N VAL A 137 0.81 21.63 2.93
CA VAL A 137 1.92 21.32 3.84
C VAL A 137 2.48 22.62 4.40
N LEU A 138 2.73 22.66 5.70
CA LEU A 138 3.49 23.72 6.35
C LEU A 138 4.83 23.13 6.81
N ILE A 139 5.91 23.71 6.31
CA ILE A 139 7.30 23.29 6.52
C ILE A 139 7.99 24.37 7.35
N ALA A 140 8.65 23.99 8.43
CA ALA A 140 9.46 24.88 9.26
C ALA A 140 10.92 24.85 8.83
N ASP A 141 11.56 26.01 8.78
CA ASP A 141 13.02 26.11 8.57
C ASP A 141 13.79 25.71 9.83
N GLN A 142 13.28 26.11 11.01
CA GLN A 142 13.88 25.83 12.31
C GLN A 142 13.11 24.80 13.15
N ASP A 143 12.37 23.93 12.51
CA ASP A 143 11.50 22.90 13.09
C ASP A 143 10.29 23.46 13.88
N PHE A 144 9.29 22.63 14.08
CA PHE A 144 8.27 22.82 15.10
C PHE A 144 8.70 22.08 16.36
N ASP A 145 8.75 22.75 17.50
CA ASP A 145 9.25 22.14 18.76
C ASP A 145 8.33 21.04 19.29
N LYS A 146 7.03 21.22 19.16
CA LYS A 146 5.97 20.30 19.57
C LYS A 146 4.69 20.58 18.77
N ALA A 147 3.82 19.58 18.69
CA ALA A 147 2.52 19.75 18.08
C ALA A 147 1.43 18.93 18.76
N SER A 148 0.22 19.50 18.86
CA SER A 148 -1.02 18.78 19.18
C SER A 148 -1.82 18.65 17.88
N LEU A 149 -2.02 17.41 17.42
CA LEU A 149 -2.62 17.09 16.13
C LEU A 149 -3.98 16.43 16.34
N VAL A 150 -5.02 16.90 15.65
CA VAL A 150 -6.37 16.36 15.74
C VAL A 150 -6.95 16.14 14.35
N SER A 151 -7.50 14.95 14.12
CA SER A 151 -8.19 14.58 12.89
C SER A 151 -9.56 13.97 13.22
N THR A 152 -10.63 14.63 12.78
CA THR A 152 -12.02 14.20 13.02
C THR A 152 -12.70 13.92 11.69
N PRO A 153 -13.03 12.66 11.36
CA PRO A 153 -13.79 12.30 10.17
C PRO A 153 -15.18 12.92 10.17
N LEU A 154 -15.62 13.36 9.01
CA LEU A 154 -16.97 13.89 8.81
C LEU A 154 -17.87 12.86 8.12
N LYS A 155 -19.17 13.09 8.16
CA LYS A 155 -20.16 12.18 7.58
C LYS A 155 -20.26 12.36 6.08
N GLU A 156 -20.49 11.26 5.36
CA GLU A 156 -20.84 11.27 3.95
C GLU A 156 -22.04 12.21 3.68
N GLY A 157 -21.98 12.94 2.57
CA GLY A 157 -22.98 13.94 2.22
C GLY A 157 -22.75 15.33 2.83
N SER A 158 -21.76 15.51 3.73
CA SER A 158 -21.40 16.83 4.27
C SER A 158 -20.63 17.71 3.27
N GLY A 159 -20.14 17.16 2.17
CA GLY A 159 -19.24 17.80 1.21
C GLY A 159 -17.79 17.89 1.69
N TYR A 160 -17.47 17.36 2.86
CA TYR A 160 -16.15 17.38 3.47
C TYR A 160 -15.78 16.01 4.03
N MET A 161 -14.49 15.71 4.00
CA MET A 161 -13.92 14.44 4.46
C MET A 161 -13.60 14.48 5.96
N LYS A 162 -12.93 15.55 6.41
CA LYS A 162 -12.38 15.65 7.76
C LYS A 162 -12.24 17.11 8.22
N ASN A 163 -12.23 17.27 9.54
CA ASN A 163 -11.69 18.46 10.20
C ASN A 163 -10.27 18.14 10.68
N TYR A 164 -9.31 18.97 10.30
CA TYR A 164 -7.95 18.93 10.79
C TYR A 164 -7.66 20.13 11.68
N THR A 165 -6.96 19.90 12.77
CA THR A 165 -6.39 20.94 13.60
C THR A 165 -4.97 20.56 13.97
N ALA A 166 -4.04 21.48 13.81
CA ALA A 166 -2.65 21.35 14.24
C ALA A 166 -2.27 22.60 15.03
N ASP A 167 -2.02 22.43 16.31
CA ASP A 167 -1.47 23.44 17.21
C ASP A 167 0.01 23.16 17.37
N MET A 168 0.86 24.07 16.92
CA MET A 168 2.31 23.88 16.89
C MET A 168 3.05 25.13 17.35
N THR A 169 4.28 24.98 17.80
CA THR A 169 5.13 26.06 18.29
C THR A 169 6.43 26.08 17.50
N THR A 170 6.87 27.26 17.08
CA THR A 170 8.16 27.44 16.41
C THR A 170 8.85 28.71 16.90
N PHE A 171 10.11 28.86 16.52
CA PHE A 171 10.94 30.01 16.88
C PHE A 171 10.32 31.33 16.44
N PHE A 172 10.48 32.38 17.28
CA PHE A 172 10.15 33.75 16.96
C PHE A 172 11.12 34.71 17.65
N ASP A 173 11.67 35.69 16.90
CA ASP A 173 12.56 36.72 17.47
C ASP A 173 11.83 38.08 17.53
N PRO A 174 11.41 38.54 18.73
CA PRO A 174 10.78 39.85 18.92
C PRO A 174 11.68 41.02 18.59
N THR A 175 13.02 40.82 18.52
CA THR A 175 13.97 41.91 18.18
C THR A 175 14.04 42.14 16.69
N GLY A 176 13.56 41.21 15.87
CA GLY A 176 13.55 41.28 14.41
C GLY A 176 14.92 41.08 13.77
N LYS A 177 15.95 40.65 14.53
CA LYS A 177 17.26 40.32 13.97
C LYS A 177 17.20 39.06 13.12
N GLN A 178 16.42 38.09 13.54
CA GLN A 178 16.18 36.83 12.82
C GLN A 178 14.71 36.71 12.42
N ALA A 179 14.45 36.34 11.19
CA ALA A 179 13.09 36.04 10.73
C ALA A 179 12.70 34.61 11.08
N THR A 180 11.44 34.39 11.39
CA THR A 180 10.86 33.04 11.45
C THR A 180 10.52 32.62 10.01
N ASN A 181 11.29 31.69 9.46
CA ASN A 181 11.08 31.25 8.08
C ASN A 181 10.32 29.94 8.04
N MET A 182 9.39 29.85 7.12
CA MET A 182 8.56 28.68 6.83
C MET A 182 8.30 28.58 5.33
N GLN A 183 7.76 27.48 4.90
CA GLN A 183 7.29 27.29 3.52
C GLN A 183 5.92 26.63 3.54
N PHE A 184 5.06 27.03 2.62
CA PHE A 184 3.87 26.28 2.28
C PHE A 184 4.12 25.50 1.00
N TYR A 185 3.63 24.27 0.95
CA TYR A 185 3.39 23.56 -0.28
C TYR A 185 1.88 23.41 -0.47
N PHE A 186 1.33 23.93 -1.57
CA PHE A 186 -0.05 23.75 -1.98
C PHE A 186 -0.07 23.13 -3.36
N GLY A 187 -0.15 21.83 -3.44
CA GLY A 187 0.05 21.16 -4.71
C GLY A 187 -0.42 19.71 -4.78
N PRO A 188 -0.16 19.09 -5.95
CA PRO A 188 -0.56 17.72 -6.22
C PRO A 188 0.32 16.73 -5.46
N ASN A 189 -0.28 15.62 -5.02
CA ASN A 189 0.43 14.46 -4.50
C ASN A 189 1.05 13.66 -5.68
N HIS A 190 1.88 14.33 -6.45
CA HIS A 190 2.63 13.74 -7.56
C HIS A 190 4.06 13.45 -7.11
N PHE A 191 4.47 12.18 -7.17
CA PHE A 191 5.72 11.70 -6.59
C PHE A 191 6.95 12.55 -7.00
N LYS A 192 7.11 12.80 -8.30
CA LYS A 192 8.24 13.60 -8.81
C LYS A 192 8.19 15.07 -8.43
N THR A 193 6.99 15.65 -8.39
CA THR A 193 6.81 17.05 -7.97
C THR A 193 7.17 17.22 -6.51
N LEU A 194 6.74 16.30 -5.64
CA LEU A 194 7.08 16.32 -4.22
C LEU A 194 8.57 16.08 -4.01
N LEU A 195 9.16 15.12 -4.72
CA LEU A 195 10.60 14.86 -4.67
C LEU A 195 11.42 16.09 -5.08
N ALA A 196 11.05 16.76 -6.18
CA ALA A 196 11.71 17.98 -6.63
C ALA A 196 11.50 19.16 -5.66
N SER A 197 10.42 19.15 -4.86
CA SER A 197 10.17 20.19 -3.88
C SER A 197 11.08 20.11 -2.66
N ASN A 198 11.71 18.95 -2.38
CA ASN A 198 12.71 18.81 -1.32
C ASN A 198 13.94 19.71 -1.58
N ASP A 199 14.33 19.86 -2.85
CA ASP A 199 15.47 20.70 -3.26
C ASP A 199 15.21 22.20 -3.02
N LEU A 200 13.94 22.60 -2.78
CA LEU A 200 13.54 23.98 -2.50
C LEU A 200 13.49 24.29 -0.99
N SER A 201 13.84 23.34 -0.15
CA SER A 201 13.87 23.50 1.30
C SER A 201 14.81 24.63 1.73
N LEU A 202 14.33 25.57 2.53
CA LEU A 202 15.13 26.65 3.09
C LEU A 202 16.21 26.10 4.05
N SER A 203 15.89 25.05 4.77
CA SER A 203 16.80 24.37 5.72
C SER A 203 17.82 23.47 5.04
N GLN A 204 17.75 23.26 3.72
CA GLN A 204 18.57 22.32 2.94
C GLN A 204 18.51 20.88 3.46
N LYS A 205 17.45 20.53 4.18
CA LYS A 205 17.17 19.18 4.65
C LYS A 205 16.43 18.39 3.58
N ASP A 206 16.63 17.07 3.58
CA ASP A 206 15.75 16.17 2.83
C ASP A 206 14.42 16.02 3.61
N LEU A 207 13.39 16.66 3.09
CA LEU A 207 12.07 16.70 3.73
C LEU A 207 11.27 15.41 3.50
N GLU A 208 11.68 14.56 2.56
CA GLU A 208 10.96 13.34 2.18
C GLU A 208 9.46 13.61 1.88
N LEU A 209 9.14 14.74 1.22
CA LEU A 209 7.75 15.13 0.90
C LEU A 209 7.07 14.09 0.00
N GLU A 210 7.83 13.34 -0.80
CA GLU A 210 7.32 12.24 -1.62
C GLU A 210 6.65 11.11 -0.81
N ASP A 211 6.90 11.03 0.51
CA ASP A 211 6.24 10.08 1.40
C ASP A 211 4.74 10.40 1.60
N LEU A 212 4.29 11.61 1.22
CA LEU A 212 2.87 11.92 1.11
C LEU A 212 2.17 11.02 0.06
N VAL A 213 2.90 10.47 -0.92
CA VAL A 213 2.39 9.43 -1.83
C VAL A 213 2.64 8.07 -1.22
N TYR A 214 1.62 7.47 -0.61
CA TYR A 214 1.75 6.17 0.02
C TYR A 214 1.97 5.06 -1.01
N LEU A 215 3.18 4.56 -1.12
CA LEU A 215 3.59 3.53 -2.09
C LEU A 215 3.66 2.11 -1.50
N GLY A 216 3.13 1.90 -0.29
CA GLY A 216 3.11 0.61 0.39
C GLY A 216 4.31 0.37 1.32
N TRP A 217 4.43 -0.86 1.82
CA TRP A 217 5.49 -1.28 2.73
C TRP A 217 6.89 -1.15 2.10
N PRO A 218 7.98 -1.18 2.85
CA PRO A 218 9.33 -0.88 2.34
C PRO A 218 9.72 -1.63 1.07
N ILE A 219 9.44 -2.93 0.97
CA ILE A 219 9.74 -3.74 -0.23
C ILE A 219 8.88 -3.28 -1.41
N ILE A 220 7.59 -3.02 -1.18
CA ILE A 220 6.65 -2.58 -2.22
C ILE A 220 6.96 -1.15 -2.64
N ARG A 221 7.27 -0.26 -1.68
CA ARG A 221 7.73 1.11 -1.94
C ARG A 221 8.98 1.10 -2.83
N TRP A 222 9.94 0.22 -2.56
CA TRP A 222 11.13 0.08 -3.40
C TRP A 222 10.78 -0.32 -4.85
N ILE A 223 9.88 -1.31 -5.05
CA ILE A 223 9.41 -1.71 -6.38
C ILE A 223 8.69 -0.53 -7.07
N ASN A 224 7.82 0.19 -6.37
CA ASN A 224 7.12 1.33 -6.92
C ASN A 224 8.07 2.46 -7.30
N ARG A 225 9.00 2.85 -6.42
CA ARG A 225 9.95 3.95 -6.64
C ARG A 225 10.90 3.69 -7.83
N TRP A 226 11.41 2.46 -7.95
CA TRP A 226 12.48 2.13 -8.90
C TRP A 226 12.01 1.41 -10.16
N PHE A 227 10.80 0.89 -10.17
CA PHE A 227 10.29 0.15 -11.33
C PHE A 227 8.93 0.68 -11.81
N THR A 228 7.91 0.72 -10.93
CA THR A 228 6.53 1.03 -11.33
C THR A 228 6.39 2.46 -11.83
N ILE A 229 6.84 3.45 -11.05
CA ILE A 229 6.77 4.88 -11.39
C ILE A 229 7.61 5.20 -12.64
N PRO A 230 8.90 4.82 -12.73
CA PRO A 230 9.68 5.08 -13.94
C PRO A 230 9.09 4.44 -15.21
N LEU A 231 8.53 3.23 -15.12
CA LEU A 231 7.88 2.56 -16.23
C LEU A 231 6.59 3.29 -16.65
N PHE A 232 5.77 3.68 -15.68
CA PHE A 232 4.53 4.40 -15.91
C PHE A 232 4.80 5.76 -16.56
N ASP A 233 5.75 6.52 -16.04
CA ASP A 233 6.14 7.85 -16.56
C ASP A 233 6.71 7.76 -17.99
N TRP A 234 7.55 6.75 -18.23
CA TRP A 234 8.10 6.52 -19.57
C TRP A 234 7.00 6.26 -20.59
N LEU A 235 6.02 5.41 -20.26
CA LEU A 235 4.90 5.12 -21.14
C LEU A 235 3.95 6.32 -21.30
N SER A 236 3.70 7.06 -20.22
CA SER A 236 2.85 8.26 -20.23
C SER A 236 3.44 9.37 -21.10
N GLY A 237 4.78 9.46 -21.16
CA GLY A 237 5.50 10.40 -22.01
C GLY A 237 5.30 10.18 -23.53
N TRP A 238 4.68 9.07 -23.94
CA TRP A 238 4.34 8.81 -25.35
C TRP A 238 3.07 9.50 -25.81
N GLY A 239 2.35 10.20 -24.92
CA GLY A 239 1.09 10.90 -25.23
C GLY A 239 -0.09 9.97 -25.51
N LEU A 240 -0.02 8.71 -25.06
CA LEU A 240 -1.10 7.73 -25.18
C LEU A 240 -2.17 7.96 -24.11
N SER A 241 -3.40 7.50 -24.37
CA SER A 241 -4.42 7.52 -23.32
C SER A 241 -4.00 6.63 -22.14
N MET A 242 -4.36 7.02 -20.91
CA MET A 242 -3.94 6.32 -19.70
C MET A 242 -4.38 4.86 -19.66
N GLY A 243 -5.51 4.51 -20.27
CA GLY A 243 -5.91 3.11 -20.41
C GLY A 243 -4.96 2.28 -21.28
N ILE A 244 -4.41 2.88 -22.35
CA ILE A 244 -3.37 2.21 -23.18
C ILE A 244 -2.06 2.14 -22.42
N VAL A 245 -1.69 3.16 -21.65
CA VAL A 245 -0.52 3.15 -20.77
C VAL A 245 -0.59 1.98 -19.79
N LEU A 246 -1.71 1.80 -19.10
CA LEU A 246 -1.93 0.68 -18.17
C LEU A 246 -1.93 -0.68 -18.88
N LEU A 247 -2.46 -0.76 -20.11
CA LEU A 247 -2.41 -1.98 -20.93
C LEU A 247 -0.95 -2.36 -21.25
N LEU A 248 -0.17 -1.43 -21.80
CA LEU A 248 1.23 -1.66 -22.14
C LEU A 248 2.06 -2.01 -20.92
N MET A 249 1.86 -1.29 -19.81
CA MET A 249 2.47 -1.59 -18.53
C MET A 249 2.15 -3.03 -18.08
N THR A 250 0.88 -3.45 -18.20
CA THR A 250 0.46 -4.83 -17.88
C THR A 250 1.20 -5.85 -18.75
N ILE A 251 1.30 -5.62 -20.04
CA ILE A 251 2.00 -6.51 -20.99
C ILE A 251 3.48 -6.62 -20.63
N ILE A 252 4.16 -5.49 -20.35
CA ILE A 252 5.58 -5.47 -19.98
C ILE A 252 5.81 -6.23 -18.68
N VAL A 253 5.01 -5.97 -17.65
CA VAL A 253 5.11 -6.67 -16.36
C VAL A 253 4.86 -8.17 -16.54
N LYS A 254 3.86 -8.57 -17.31
CA LYS A 254 3.60 -10.00 -17.62
C LYS A 254 4.74 -10.65 -18.39
N ALA A 255 5.35 -9.94 -19.34
CA ALA A 255 6.51 -10.43 -20.08
C ALA A 255 7.72 -10.65 -19.15
N LEU A 256 7.99 -9.73 -18.22
CA LEU A 256 9.06 -9.86 -17.23
C LEU A 256 8.84 -11.04 -16.26
N VAL A 257 7.61 -11.29 -15.86
CA VAL A 257 7.26 -12.40 -14.95
C VAL A 257 7.09 -13.74 -15.71
N TYR A 258 6.98 -13.72 -17.05
CA TYR A 258 6.73 -14.92 -17.87
C TYR A 258 7.72 -16.07 -17.64
N PRO A 259 9.07 -15.88 -17.54
CA PRO A 259 9.99 -16.98 -17.31
C PRO A 259 9.70 -17.75 -15.99
N ALA A 260 9.32 -17.02 -14.96
CA ALA A 260 8.95 -17.61 -13.66
C ALA A 260 7.58 -18.33 -13.75
N THR A 261 6.62 -17.74 -14.45
CA THR A 261 5.31 -18.33 -14.72
C THR A 261 5.45 -19.63 -15.52
N HIS A 262 6.31 -19.64 -16.55
CA HIS A 262 6.60 -20.84 -17.33
C HIS A 262 7.22 -21.96 -16.48
N LYS A 263 8.23 -21.65 -15.66
CA LYS A 263 8.86 -22.64 -14.75
C LYS A 263 7.84 -23.27 -13.79
N SER A 264 6.96 -22.45 -13.24
CA SER A 264 5.94 -22.92 -12.32
C SER A 264 4.86 -23.75 -13.03
N TYR A 265 4.42 -23.31 -14.21
CA TYR A 265 3.51 -24.10 -15.05
C TYR A 265 4.11 -25.49 -15.34
N MET A 266 5.39 -25.56 -15.75
CA MET A 266 6.08 -26.82 -16.00
C MET A 266 6.17 -27.69 -14.75
N SER A 267 6.37 -27.12 -13.56
CA SER A 267 6.33 -27.86 -12.30
C SER A 267 4.95 -28.46 -12.04
N SER A 268 3.89 -27.68 -12.22
CA SER A 268 2.49 -28.17 -12.10
C SER A 268 2.17 -29.24 -13.15
N ALA A 269 2.63 -29.06 -14.40
CA ALA A 269 2.46 -30.05 -15.46
C ALA A 269 3.16 -31.38 -15.10
N LYS A 270 4.39 -31.34 -14.55
CA LYS A 270 5.10 -32.54 -14.06
C LYS A 270 4.35 -33.26 -12.95
N MET A 271 3.74 -32.53 -12.02
CA MET A 271 2.90 -33.13 -10.97
C MET A 271 1.65 -33.79 -11.58
N ARG A 272 1.03 -33.13 -12.56
CA ARG A 272 -0.19 -33.63 -13.23
C ARG A 272 0.03 -34.95 -13.99
N VAL A 273 1.14 -35.07 -14.71
CA VAL A 273 1.45 -36.33 -15.42
C VAL A 273 1.76 -37.52 -14.48
N LEU A 274 2.07 -37.24 -13.21
CA LEU A 274 2.24 -38.25 -12.17
C LEU A 274 0.91 -38.63 -11.47
N LYS A 275 -0.23 -38.03 -11.87
CA LYS A 275 -1.55 -38.32 -11.28
C LYS A 275 -1.94 -39.80 -11.26
N PRO A 276 -1.67 -40.65 -12.29
CA PRO A 276 -1.95 -42.09 -12.21
C PRO A 276 -1.28 -42.75 -11.01
N TYR A 277 0.01 -42.49 -10.79
CA TYR A 277 0.76 -43.05 -9.65
C TYR A 277 0.26 -42.52 -8.29
N ILE A 278 -0.22 -41.31 -8.23
CA ILE A 278 -0.84 -40.73 -7.02
C ILE A 278 -2.18 -41.41 -6.74
N ASN A 279 -2.96 -41.71 -7.77
CA ASN A 279 -4.21 -42.45 -7.63
C ASN A 279 -3.99 -43.88 -7.07
N GLU A 280 -2.90 -44.54 -7.43
CA GLU A 280 -2.50 -45.81 -6.83
C GLU A 280 -2.21 -45.68 -5.32
N ILE A 281 -1.47 -44.63 -4.93
CA ILE A 281 -1.23 -44.32 -3.50
C ILE A 281 -2.55 -44.02 -2.79
N ASN A 282 -3.47 -43.26 -3.42
CA ASN A 282 -4.78 -42.97 -2.87
C ASN A 282 -5.63 -44.22 -2.64
N ALA A 283 -5.58 -45.18 -3.57
CA ALA A 283 -6.28 -46.47 -3.45
C ALA A 283 -5.68 -47.36 -2.33
N LYS A 284 -4.36 -47.28 -2.12
CA LYS A 284 -3.66 -48.02 -1.05
C LYS A 284 -4.02 -47.49 0.35
N TYR A 285 -4.33 -46.17 0.47
CA TYR A 285 -4.63 -45.54 1.74
C TYR A 285 -6.01 -44.85 1.72
N PRO A 286 -7.12 -45.60 1.77
CA PRO A 286 -8.48 -45.03 1.66
C PRO A 286 -8.98 -44.35 2.95
N LYS A 287 -8.41 -44.73 4.13
CA LYS A 287 -8.86 -44.23 5.43
C LYS A 287 -8.30 -42.83 5.75
N LYS A 288 -9.06 -42.02 6.45
CA LYS A 288 -8.62 -40.68 6.91
C LYS A 288 -7.43 -40.77 7.89
N GLU A 289 -7.36 -41.83 8.67
CA GLU A 289 -6.28 -42.11 9.64
C GLU A 289 -4.91 -42.31 8.97
N ASP A 290 -4.89 -42.73 7.71
CA ASP A 290 -3.67 -42.93 6.94
C ASP A 290 -3.22 -41.71 6.16
N ALA A 291 -3.84 -40.54 6.38
CA ALA A 291 -3.55 -39.28 5.64
C ALA A 291 -2.05 -38.92 5.68
N LEU A 292 -1.38 -39.15 6.82
CA LEU A 292 0.05 -38.86 6.99
C LEU A 292 0.91 -39.79 6.13
N LYS A 293 0.63 -41.10 6.14
CA LYS A 293 1.34 -42.12 5.33
C LYS A 293 1.16 -41.85 3.84
N LYS A 294 -0.07 -41.49 3.44
CA LYS A 294 -0.41 -41.11 2.08
C LYS A 294 0.39 -39.88 1.64
N GLN A 295 0.50 -38.84 2.50
CA GLN A 295 1.28 -37.66 2.22
C GLN A 295 2.77 -37.98 2.09
N GLN A 296 3.32 -38.80 2.98
CA GLN A 296 4.71 -39.24 2.94
C GLN A 296 5.03 -40.03 1.65
N GLU A 297 4.21 -41.00 1.25
CA GLU A 297 4.40 -41.72 -0.01
C GLU A 297 4.28 -40.83 -1.24
N THR A 298 3.35 -39.84 -1.22
CA THR A 298 3.22 -38.89 -2.32
C THR A 298 4.46 -37.99 -2.42
N MET A 299 5.01 -37.54 -1.28
CA MET A 299 6.26 -36.76 -1.26
C MET A 299 7.47 -37.58 -1.71
N ALA A 300 7.54 -38.85 -1.30
CA ALA A 300 8.56 -39.78 -1.76
C ALA A 300 8.46 -40.03 -3.29
N LEU A 301 7.24 -40.11 -3.83
CA LEU A 301 7.01 -40.23 -5.28
C LEU A 301 7.57 -38.99 -6.01
N TYR A 302 7.20 -37.76 -5.56
CA TYR A 302 7.71 -36.54 -6.17
C TYR A 302 9.23 -36.43 -6.10
N SER A 303 9.83 -36.77 -4.95
CA SER A 303 11.28 -36.83 -4.78
C SER A 303 11.94 -37.83 -5.74
N LYS A 304 11.35 -39.00 -5.93
CA LYS A 304 11.84 -40.08 -6.83
C LYS A 304 11.90 -39.59 -8.30
N TYR A 305 10.91 -38.81 -8.75
CA TYR A 305 10.85 -38.24 -10.09
C TYR A 305 11.54 -36.88 -10.21
N GLY A 306 12.05 -36.31 -9.10
CA GLY A 306 12.71 -35.01 -9.07
C GLY A 306 11.76 -33.83 -9.32
N VAL A 307 10.51 -33.97 -8.89
CA VAL A 307 9.49 -32.94 -9.00
C VAL A 307 9.35 -32.25 -7.64
N SER A 308 9.31 -30.91 -7.64
CA SER A 308 9.07 -30.14 -6.41
C SER A 308 7.62 -29.73 -6.31
N PRO A 309 6.89 -30.09 -5.25
CA PRO A 309 5.50 -29.64 -5.06
C PRO A 309 5.40 -28.13 -4.80
N MET A 310 6.45 -27.49 -4.32
CA MET A 310 6.49 -26.03 -4.12
C MET A 310 6.55 -25.24 -5.44
N GLY A 311 6.93 -25.86 -6.55
CA GLY A 311 6.97 -25.20 -7.85
C GLY A 311 5.59 -24.71 -8.32
N GLY A 312 4.51 -25.33 -7.88
CA GLY A 312 3.14 -24.97 -8.25
C GLY A 312 2.64 -23.65 -7.64
N CYS A 313 3.12 -23.26 -6.46
CA CYS A 313 2.73 -22.00 -5.79
C CYS A 313 3.66 -20.82 -6.12
N LEU A 314 4.77 -21.05 -6.82
CA LEU A 314 5.75 -20.01 -7.18
C LEU A 314 5.15 -18.82 -7.93
N PRO A 315 4.18 -18.97 -8.87
CA PRO A 315 3.56 -17.82 -9.53
C PRO A 315 2.87 -16.88 -8.54
N MET A 316 2.18 -17.44 -7.56
CA MET A 316 1.48 -16.67 -6.55
C MET A 316 2.46 -15.81 -5.74
N LEU A 317 3.60 -16.39 -5.34
CA LEU A 317 4.64 -15.69 -4.57
C LEU A 317 5.29 -14.55 -5.38
N ILE A 318 5.49 -14.74 -6.69
CA ILE A 318 6.07 -13.71 -7.57
C ILE A 318 5.03 -12.67 -7.98
N GLN A 319 3.79 -13.08 -8.19
CA GLN A 319 2.69 -12.20 -8.58
C GLN A 319 2.25 -11.27 -7.44
N MET A 320 2.39 -11.70 -6.18
CA MET A 320 1.94 -10.96 -5.00
C MET A 320 2.62 -9.59 -4.85
N PRO A 321 3.96 -9.44 -4.90
CA PRO A 321 4.61 -8.13 -4.85
C PRO A 321 4.19 -7.20 -5.99
N VAL A 322 4.02 -7.74 -7.20
CA VAL A 322 3.56 -6.97 -8.36
C VAL A 322 2.11 -6.50 -8.18
N PHE A 323 1.24 -7.39 -7.69
CA PHE A 323 -0.15 -7.05 -7.39
C PHE A 323 -0.23 -5.94 -6.34
N MET A 324 0.54 -6.06 -5.26
CA MET A 324 0.56 -5.07 -4.19
C MET A 324 1.20 -3.75 -4.62
N ALA A 325 2.22 -3.79 -5.48
CA ALA A 325 2.83 -2.56 -6.00
C ALA A 325 1.81 -1.68 -6.72
N LEU A 326 1.02 -2.27 -7.62
CA LEU A 326 0.00 -1.54 -8.37
C LEU A 326 -1.25 -1.23 -7.53
N PHE A 327 -1.57 -2.07 -6.55
CA PHE A 327 -2.63 -1.78 -5.57
C PHE A 327 -2.38 -0.47 -4.80
N PHE A 328 -1.12 -0.20 -4.45
CA PHE A 328 -0.75 1.06 -3.78
C PHE A 328 -0.45 2.19 -4.76
N PHE A 329 0.08 1.91 -5.94
CA PHE A 329 0.45 2.95 -6.90
C PHE A 329 -0.77 3.55 -7.62
N VAL A 330 -1.62 2.72 -8.24
CA VAL A 330 -2.69 3.19 -9.13
C VAL A 330 -3.68 4.15 -8.46
N PRO A 331 -4.16 3.91 -7.21
CA PRO A 331 -5.04 4.84 -6.52
C PRO A 331 -4.39 6.19 -6.14
N ASN A 332 -3.06 6.24 -6.11
CA ASN A 332 -2.29 7.45 -5.80
C ASN A 332 -1.74 8.16 -7.05
N ALA A 333 -1.91 7.57 -8.25
CA ALA A 333 -1.46 8.17 -9.50
C ALA A 333 -2.42 9.29 -9.94
N ILE A 334 -2.04 10.54 -9.66
CA ILE A 334 -2.85 11.72 -10.02
C ILE A 334 -3.03 11.85 -11.54
N GLU A 335 -2.14 11.29 -12.35
CA GLU A 335 -2.18 11.29 -13.81
C GLU A 335 -3.40 10.54 -14.37
N LEU A 336 -3.99 9.63 -13.57
CA LEU A 336 -5.22 8.92 -13.93
C LEU A 336 -6.48 9.76 -13.64
N ARG A 337 -6.34 10.82 -12.84
CA ARG A 337 -7.46 11.68 -12.45
C ARG A 337 -8.06 12.39 -13.67
N GLN A 338 -9.38 12.30 -13.82
CA GLN A 338 -10.13 12.87 -14.93
C GLN A 338 -9.72 12.35 -16.32
N GLN A 339 -9.03 11.21 -16.37
CA GLN A 339 -8.71 10.52 -17.63
C GLN A 339 -9.78 9.49 -17.94
N SER A 340 -10.48 9.69 -19.06
CA SER A 340 -11.50 8.75 -19.52
C SER A 340 -10.89 7.59 -20.30
N PHE A 341 -11.49 6.40 -20.17
CA PHE A 341 -11.14 5.24 -20.98
C PHE A 341 -12.31 4.27 -21.12
N LEU A 342 -12.63 3.89 -22.36
CA LEU A 342 -13.81 3.08 -22.71
C LEU A 342 -15.09 3.73 -22.14
N TRP A 343 -15.74 3.07 -21.21
CA TRP A 343 -16.96 3.56 -20.54
C TRP A 343 -16.70 4.29 -19.22
N ALA A 344 -15.48 4.22 -18.68
CA ALA A 344 -15.14 4.94 -17.44
C ALA A 344 -14.85 6.41 -17.77
N PRO A 345 -15.57 7.37 -17.17
CA PRO A 345 -15.32 8.79 -17.38
C PRO A 345 -14.05 9.27 -16.66
N ASP A 346 -13.65 8.55 -15.63
CA ASP A 346 -12.47 8.85 -14.81
C ASP A 346 -11.83 7.56 -14.30
N MET A 347 -10.56 7.33 -14.66
CA MET A 347 -9.84 6.12 -14.26
C MET A 347 -9.37 6.14 -12.80
N SER A 348 -9.37 7.28 -12.13
CA SER A 348 -9.00 7.40 -10.72
C SER A 348 -10.13 7.02 -9.76
N THR A 349 -11.37 6.98 -10.25
CA THR A 349 -12.57 6.63 -9.49
C THR A 349 -13.27 5.39 -10.06
N TYR A 350 -14.33 4.91 -9.41
CA TYR A 350 -15.10 3.78 -9.90
C TYR A 350 -16.00 4.16 -11.08
N ASP A 351 -16.23 3.24 -12.00
CA ASP A 351 -17.24 3.31 -13.05
C ASP A 351 -18.59 2.81 -12.49
N ASP A 352 -19.68 3.55 -12.76
CA ASP A 352 -21.03 3.29 -12.25
C ASP A 352 -22.06 3.14 -13.37
N ILE A 353 -21.73 2.36 -14.40
CA ILE A 353 -22.66 2.08 -15.51
C ILE A 353 -23.95 1.48 -14.99
N ILE A 354 -23.87 0.62 -14.00
CA ILE A 354 -25.01 0.03 -13.31
C ILE A 354 -25.14 0.70 -11.95
N HIS A 355 -26.19 1.51 -11.78
CA HIS A 355 -26.46 2.18 -10.51
C HIS A 355 -27.95 2.07 -10.12
N TRP A 356 -28.22 2.20 -8.84
CA TRP A 356 -29.56 2.13 -8.26
C TRP A 356 -29.69 3.12 -7.09
N SER A 357 -30.94 3.44 -6.70
CA SER A 357 -31.23 4.48 -5.69
C SER A 357 -31.04 4.01 -4.24
N THR A 358 -31.01 2.69 -4.00
CA THR A 358 -30.94 2.13 -2.64
C THR A 358 -29.53 1.64 -2.33
N THR A 359 -28.97 2.00 -1.18
CA THR A 359 -27.64 1.49 -0.78
C THR A 359 -27.73 0.06 -0.28
N ILE A 360 -27.08 -0.88 -1.01
CA ILE A 360 -26.97 -2.29 -0.61
C ILE A 360 -25.77 -2.44 0.32
N PRO A 361 -25.92 -3.09 1.51
CA PRO A 361 -24.80 -3.33 2.40
C PRO A 361 -23.61 -3.99 1.68
N LEU A 362 -22.40 -3.51 1.90
CA LEU A 362 -21.14 -3.95 1.30
C LEU A 362 -20.97 -3.66 -0.21
N LEU A 363 -22.05 -3.50 -0.99
CA LEU A 363 -21.96 -3.24 -2.43
C LEU A 363 -22.14 -1.75 -2.76
N GLY A 364 -22.84 -0.98 -1.90
CA GLY A 364 -23.14 0.44 -2.14
C GLY A 364 -24.36 0.61 -3.06
N ASN A 365 -24.36 1.67 -3.86
CA ASN A 365 -25.44 2.07 -4.76
C ASN A 365 -25.10 1.86 -6.24
N HIS A 366 -24.02 1.15 -6.54
CA HIS A 366 -23.54 0.93 -7.91
C HIS A 366 -22.84 -0.43 -8.06
N LEU A 367 -22.65 -0.85 -9.30
CA LEU A 367 -21.78 -1.95 -9.67
C LEU A 367 -20.83 -1.47 -10.78
N SER A 368 -19.53 -1.48 -10.46
CA SER A 368 -18.48 -1.19 -11.43
C SER A 368 -18.36 -2.31 -12.44
N LEU A 369 -18.42 -1.98 -13.72
CA LEU A 369 -18.27 -2.98 -14.81
C LEU A 369 -16.84 -3.51 -14.89
N PHE A 370 -15.83 -2.66 -14.67
CA PHE A 370 -14.44 -3.15 -14.60
C PHE A 370 -14.22 -4.09 -13.40
N CYS A 371 -14.82 -3.82 -12.24
CA CYS A 371 -14.79 -4.71 -11.09
C CYS A 371 -15.48 -6.05 -11.40
N LEU A 372 -16.62 -6.02 -12.06
CA LEU A 372 -17.33 -7.24 -12.47
C LEU A 372 -16.49 -8.08 -13.45
N LEU A 373 -15.91 -7.46 -14.48
CA LEU A 373 -15.03 -8.12 -15.45
C LEU A 373 -13.78 -8.71 -14.79
N PHE A 374 -13.16 -7.97 -13.87
CA PHE A 374 -12.04 -8.46 -13.06
C PHE A 374 -12.44 -9.69 -12.24
N SER A 375 -13.59 -9.64 -11.58
CA SER A 375 -14.07 -10.73 -10.72
C SER A 375 -14.42 -11.98 -11.54
N ILE A 376 -15.10 -11.84 -12.67
CA ILE A 376 -15.37 -12.93 -13.61
C ILE A 376 -14.07 -13.56 -14.10
N THR A 377 -13.12 -12.73 -14.54
CA THR A 377 -11.82 -13.20 -15.01
C THR A 377 -11.05 -13.92 -13.92
N ASN A 378 -11.13 -13.46 -12.68
CA ASN A 378 -10.49 -14.09 -11.53
C ASN A 378 -11.14 -15.44 -11.18
N ILE A 379 -12.47 -15.56 -11.23
CA ILE A 379 -13.20 -16.83 -11.09
C ILE A 379 -12.75 -17.81 -12.17
N LEU A 380 -12.73 -17.39 -13.45
CA LEU A 380 -12.30 -18.24 -14.57
C LEU A 380 -10.84 -18.68 -14.41
N ASN A 381 -9.96 -17.78 -14.00
CA ASN A 381 -8.54 -18.09 -13.72
C ASN A 381 -8.40 -19.10 -12.57
N THR A 382 -9.16 -18.94 -11.50
CA THR A 382 -9.21 -19.88 -10.37
C THR A 382 -9.69 -21.25 -10.82
N MET A 383 -10.79 -21.32 -11.56
CA MET A 383 -11.31 -22.58 -12.09
C MET A 383 -10.29 -23.29 -12.99
N TYR A 384 -9.61 -22.53 -13.85
CA TYR A 384 -8.60 -23.08 -14.76
C TYR A 384 -7.38 -23.57 -14.02
N THR A 385 -6.89 -22.82 -13.03
CA THR A 385 -5.77 -23.18 -12.19
C THR A 385 -6.07 -24.43 -11.35
N MET A 386 -7.27 -24.52 -10.77
CA MET A 386 -7.70 -25.72 -10.02
C MET A 386 -7.71 -26.98 -10.87
N LYS A 387 -8.21 -26.89 -12.12
CA LYS A 387 -8.15 -28.02 -13.07
C LYS A 387 -6.71 -28.42 -13.39
N GLN A 388 -5.78 -27.47 -13.41
CA GLN A 388 -4.37 -27.76 -13.67
C GLN A 388 -3.64 -28.33 -12.45
N GLN A 389 -4.04 -27.94 -11.25
CA GLN A 389 -3.48 -28.43 -9.99
C GLN A 389 -4.16 -29.69 -9.46
N ASP A 390 -5.09 -30.28 -10.23
CA ASP A 390 -5.70 -31.56 -9.87
C ASP A 390 -4.68 -32.69 -10.05
N THR A 391 -3.84 -32.83 -9.04
CA THR A 391 -2.79 -33.85 -8.92
C THR A 391 -3.31 -35.16 -8.31
N GLY A 392 -4.62 -35.30 -8.09
CA GLY A 392 -5.19 -36.44 -7.38
C GLY A 392 -4.97 -36.42 -5.85
N GLN A 393 -4.28 -35.39 -5.35
CA GLN A 393 -4.07 -35.22 -3.91
C GLN A 393 -5.37 -34.72 -3.27
N GLN A 394 -5.79 -35.36 -2.18
CA GLN A 394 -7.01 -34.99 -1.47
C GLN A 394 -6.83 -33.59 -0.83
N GLN A 395 -7.53 -32.60 -1.34
CA GLN A 395 -7.52 -31.26 -0.79
C GLN A 395 -8.23 -31.24 0.57
N MET A 396 -7.75 -30.41 1.50
CA MET A 396 -8.40 -30.22 2.80
C MET A 396 -9.88 -29.83 2.60
N PRO A 397 -10.81 -30.41 3.41
CA PRO A 397 -12.22 -30.00 3.39
C PRO A 397 -12.34 -28.49 3.56
N GLY A 398 -13.14 -27.83 2.71
CA GLY A 398 -13.35 -26.38 2.75
C GLY A 398 -12.37 -25.55 1.90
N MET A 399 -11.20 -26.04 1.54
CA MET A 399 -10.23 -25.29 0.71
C MET A 399 -10.81 -24.95 -0.68
N LYS A 400 -11.54 -25.87 -1.29
CA LYS A 400 -12.25 -25.62 -2.57
C LYS A 400 -13.26 -24.49 -2.42
N LEU A 401 -14.07 -24.51 -1.36
CA LEU A 401 -15.08 -23.49 -1.09
C LEU A 401 -14.43 -22.11 -0.92
N MET A 402 -13.36 -22.05 -0.12
CA MET A 402 -12.60 -20.82 0.10
C MET A 402 -12.05 -20.25 -1.22
N MET A 403 -11.51 -21.10 -2.11
CA MET A 403 -10.97 -20.67 -3.41
C MET A 403 -12.05 -20.09 -4.36
N TYR A 404 -13.32 -20.49 -4.23
CA TYR A 404 -14.43 -19.91 -5.00
C TYR A 404 -15.04 -18.69 -4.34
N ILE A 405 -15.11 -18.66 -3.01
CA ILE A 405 -15.66 -17.52 -2.28
C ILE A 405 -14.76 -16.29 -2.42
N MET A 406 -13.43 -16.46 -2.39
CA MET A 406 -12.49 -15.34 -2.42
C MET A 406 -12.64 -14.44 -3.66
N PRO A 407 -12.75 -14.95 -4.91
CA PRO A 407 -13.01 -14.10 -6.08
C PRO A 407 -14.37 -13.39 -6.04
N VAL A 408 -15.40 -14.01 -5.44
CA VAL A 408 -16.71 -13.38 -5.26
C VAL A 408 -16.62 -12.24 -4.24
N MET A 409 -15.85 -12.41 -3.17
CA MET A 409 -15.59 -11.34 -2.19
C MET A 409 -14.92 -10.13 -2.82
N PHE A 410 -14.14 -10.30 -3.88
CA PHE A 410 -13.50 -9.18 -4.58
C PHE A 410 -14.51 -8.20 -5.20
N ILE A 411 -15.71 -8.64 -5.59
CA ILE A 411 -16.77 -7.74 -6.04
C ILE A 411 -17.08 -6.71 -4.95
N PHE A 412 -17.25 -7.17 -3.71
CA PHE A 412 -17.58 -6.30 -2.59
C PHE A 412 -16.43 -5.39 -2.16
N ILE A 413 -15.18 -5.89 -2.25
CA ILE A 413 -14.00 -5.13 -1.84
C ILE A 413 -13.63 -4.07 -2.88
N PHE A 414 -13.61 -4.45 -4.18
CA PHE A 414 -13.08 -3.61 -5.24
C PHE A 414 -14.12 -2.78 -5.99
N ASN A 415 -15.43 -2.95 -5.67
CA ASN A 415 -16.50 -2.22 -6.34
C ASN A 415 -16.36 -0.70 -6.26
N GLY A 416 -15.93 -0.18 -5.10
CA GLY A 416 -15.67 1.25 -4.91
C GLY A 416 -14.24 1.71 -5.21
N TYR A 417 -13.40 0.85 -5.79
CA TYR A 417 -12.02 1.19 -6.16
C TYR A 417 -11.94 1.78 -7.57
N SER A 418 -10.80 2.43 -7.86
CA SER A 418 -10.58 3.09 -9.14
C SER A 418 -10.74 2.14 -10.34
N SER A 419 -11.37 2.65 -11.39
CA SER A 419 -11.54 1.96 -12.68
C SER A 419 -10.20 1.52 -13.26
N GLY A 420 -9.16 2.35 -13.12
CA GLY A 420 -7.80 2.04 -13.57
C GLY A 420 -7.23 0.81 -12.90
N LEU A 421 -7.43 0.65 -11.58
CA LEU A 421 -6.96 -0.53 -10.85
C LEU A 421 -7.74 -1.79 -11.25
N ASN A 422 -9.06 -1.69 -11.32
CA ASN A 422 -9.93 -2.80 -11.73
C ASN A 422 -9.64 -3.22 -13.18
N TYR A 423 -9.43 -2.26 -14.07
CA TYR A 423 -9.02 -2.50 -15.45
C TYR A 423 -7.67 -3.23 -15.54
N TYR A 424 -6.66 -2.76 -14.79
CA TYR A 424 -5.37 -3.43 -14.74
C TYR A 424 -5.51 -4.89 -14.30
N TYR A 425 -6.26 -5.16 -13.23
CA TYR A 425 -6.45 -6.53 -12.74
C TYR A 425 -7.24 -7.39 -13.71
N PHE A 426 -8.25 -6.83 -14.37
CA PHE A 426 -8.99 -7.51 -15.43
C PHE A 426 -8.06 -7.95 -16.58
N ILE A 427 -7.29 -7.03 -17.17
CA ILE A 427 -6.36 -7.32 -18.26
C ILE A 427 -5.25 -8.28 -17.80
N SER A 428 -4.70 -8.07 -16.61
CA SER A 428 -3.68 -8.95 -16.03
C SER A 428 -4.19 -10.39 -15.86
N GLY A 429 -5.44 -10.57 -15.41
CA GLY A 429 -6.10 -11.87 -15.32
C GLY A 429 -6.35 -12.51 -16.69
N LEU A 430 -6.83 -11.72 -17.65
CA LEU A 430 -7.08 -12.17 -19.02
C LEU A 430 -5.79 -12.66 -19.70
N ILE A 431 -4.71 -11.87 -19.63
CA ILE A 431 -3.38 -12.28 -20.15
C ILE A 431 -2.89 -13.54 -19.42
N GLY A 432 -3.14 -13.66 -18.11
CA GLY A 432 -2.82 -14.85 -17.33
C GLY A 432 -3.52 -16.10 -17.86
N ILE A 433 -4.83 -16.03 -18.12
CA ILE A 433 -5.61 -17.14 -18.70
C ILE A 433 -5.06 -17.51 -20.10
N LEU A 434 -4.87 -16.51 -20.97
CA LEU A 434 -4.34 -16.73 -22.32
C LEU A 434 -2.95 -17.41 -22.27
N THR A 435 -2.09 -16.96 -21.39
CA THR A 435 -0.76 -17.57 -21.15
C THR A 435 -0.88 -19.02 -20.71
N MET A 436 -1.77 -19.34 -19.78
CA MET A 436 -1.99 -20.71 -19.31
C MET A 436 -2.56 -21.61 -20.40
N VAL A 437 -3.51 -21.10 -21.19
CA VAL A 437 -4.06 -21.83 -22.35
C VAL A 437 -2.99 -22.11 -23.40
N PHE A 438 -2.16 -21.12 -23.70
CA PHE A 438 -1.02 -21.28 -24.62
C PHE A 438 -0.04 -22.34 -24.14
N LEU A 439 0.41 -22.24 -22.87
CA LEU A 439 1.34 -23.20 -22.29
C LEU A 439 0.77 -24.62 -22.26
N ARG A 440 -0.54 -24.78 -22.03
CA ARG A 440 -1.20 -26.09 -22.03
C ARG A 440 -1.23 -26.71 -23.45
N LYS A 441 -1.49 -25.90 -24.47
CA LYS A 441 -1.51 -26.39 -25.87
C LYS A 441 -0.13 -26.76 -26.37
N THR A 442 0.91 -26.09 -25.90
CA THR A 442 2.30 -26.29 -26.34
C THR A 442 3.04 -27.36 -25.55
N THR A 443 2.50 -27.82 -24.41
CA THR A 443 3.14 -28.84 -23.55
C THR A 443 2.65 -30.23 -23.90
N ASP A 444 3.56 -31.06 -24.40
CA ASP A 444 3.31 -32.48 -24.66
C ASP A 444 3.50 -33.31 -23.36
N GLU A 445 2.36 -33.72 -22.78
CA GLU A 445 2.33 -34.47 -21.51
C GLU A 445 2.98 -35.87 -21.64
N LYS A 446 2.89 -36.52 -22.81
CA LYS A 446 3.52 -37.84 -23.04
C LYS A 446 5.03 -37.71 -23.06
N LYS A 447 5.56 -36.71 -23.76
CA LYS A 447 7.00 -36.43 -23.79
C LYS A 447 7.52 -36.03 -22.41
N LEU A 448 6.74 -35.29 -21.64
CA LEU A 448 7.08 -34.87 -20.29
C LEU A 448 7.16 -36.07 -19.33
N LEU A 449 6.22 -37.01 -19.42
CA LEU A 449 6.25 -38.24 -18.62
C LEU A 449 7.48 -39.08 -18.96
N ALA A 450 7.77 -39.30 -20.25
CA ALA A 450 8.96 -40.03 -20.69
C ALA A 450 10.27 -39.43 -20.16
N GLN A 451 10.35 -38.09 -20.18
CA GLN A 451 11.51 -37.39 -19.59
C GLN A 451 11.63 -37.58 -18.07
N LEU A 452 10.51 -37.65 -17.34
CA LEU A 452 10.51 -37.90 -15.90
C LEU A 452 10.94 -39.33 -15.60
N GLU A 453 10.50 -40.30 -16.39
CA GLU A 453 10.92 -41.71 -16.26
C GLU A 453 12.42 -41.86 -16.54
N ALA A 454 12.93 -41.27 -17.61
CA ALA A 454 14.38 -41.27 -17.90
C ALA A 454 15.21 -40.59 -16.78
N ASN A 455 14.71 -39.51 -16.18
CA ASN A 455 15.37 -38.84 -15.05
C ASN A 455 15.37 -39.72 -13.77
N LYS A 456 14.31 -40.48 -13.54
CA LYS A 456 14.21 -41.45 -12.43
C LYS A 456 15.30 -42.50 -12.55
N GLU A 457 15.51 -43.05 -13.77
CA GLU A 457 16.57 -44.05 -14.01
C GLU A 457 17.98 -43.49 -13.84
N LYS A 458 18.25 -42.27 -14.38
CA LYS A 458 19.51 -41.57 -14.18
C LYS A 458 19.81 -41.28 -12.70
N LYS A 459 18.77 -40.94 -11.91
CA LYS A 459 18.92 -40.74 -10.46
C LYS A 459 19.19 -42.05 -9.73
N LYS A 460 18.58 -43.17 -10.13
CA LYS A 460 18.90 -44.50 -9.60
C LYS A 460 20.36 -44.88 -9.83
N GLN A 461 20.92 -44.58 -11.02
CA GLN A 461 22.32 -44.84 -11.36
C GLN A 461 23.30 -43.90 -10.62
N LYS A 462 22.95 -42.62 -10.37
CA LYS A 462 23.81 -41.68 -9.64
C LYS A 462 23.78 -41.85 -8.11
N ASN A 463 22.71 -42.33 -7.53
CA ASN A 463 22.49 -42.46 -6.08
C ASN A 463 22.68 -43.90 -5.59
N GLY A 464 23.67 -44.62 -6.08
CA GLY A 464 24.17 -45.77 -5.40
C GLY A 464 24.80 -45.41 -4.04
N GLY A 465 24.01 -44.79 -3.14
CA GLY A 465 24.43 -44.74 -1.76
C GLY A 465 24.49 -43.42 -0.98
N LYS A 466 23.82 -42.31 -1.38
CA LYS A 466 23.67 -41.19 -0.44
C LYS A 466 22.33 -40.44 -0.65
N ALA A 467 21.52 -40.41 0.41
CA ALA A 467 20.34 -39.55 0.49
C ALA A 467 20.75 -38.08 0.34
N GLY A 468 20.18 -37.38 -0.65
CA GLY A 468 20.55 -36.01 -0.99
C GLY A 468 20.24 -35.04 0.12
N GLY A 469 21.29 -34.36 0.62
CA GLY A 469 21.18 -33.24 1.51
C GLY A 469 20.64 -32.00 0.76
N GLY A 470 19.36 -31.67 0.98
CA GLY A 470 18.69 -30.48 0.44
C GLY A 470 17.57 -30.06 1.39
N LEU A 471 16.88 -28.98 1.03
CA LEU A 471 15.75 -28.40 1.79
C LEU A 471 14.73 -29.49 2.22
N MET A 472 14.56 -30.54 1.41
CA MET A 472 13.69 -31.71 1.70
C MET A 472 14.20 -32.54 2.86
N ALA A 473 15.52 -32.76 2.99
CA ALA A 473 16.09 -33.50 4.13
C ALA A 473 15.95 -32.67 5.43
N LYS A 474 16.03 -31.35 5.36
CA LYS A 474 15.74 -30.46 6.50
C LYS A 474 14.26 -30.47 6.90
N LEU A 475 13.34 -30.48 5.91
CA LEU A 475 11.89 -30.61 6.17
C LEU A 475 11.54 -31.96 6.78
N GLU A 476 12.17 -33.04 6.31
CA GLU A 476 11.99 -34.39 6.84
C GLU A 476 12.56 -34.53 8.26
N ALA A 477 13.67 -33.85 8.55
CA ALA A 477 14.24 -33.77 9.89
C ALA A 477 13.33 -33.00 10.86
N LEU A 478 12.78 -31.83 10.40
CA LEU A 478 11.82 -31.03 11.18
C LEU A 478 10.49 -31.78 11.42
N GLN A 479 10.00 -32.53 10.44
CA GLN A 479 8.81 -33.39 10.62
C GLN A 479 9.03 -34.49 11.63
N LYS A 480 10.18 -35.17 11.57
CA LYS A 480 10.55 -36.21 12.56
C LYS A 480 10.68 -35.64 13.97
N GLU A 481 11.18 -34.41 14.08
CA GLU A 481 11.29 -33.71 15.35
C GLU A 481 9.90 -33.31 15.91
N GLN A 482 8.99 -32.86 15.05
CA GLN A 482 7.59 -32.59 15.43
C GLN A 482 6.85 -33.87 15.85
N GLU A 483 7.02 -34.98 15.12
CA GLU A 483 6.44 -36.26 15.50
C GLU A 483 6.97 -36.76 16.87
N ARG A 484 8.25 -36.56 17.13
CA ARG A 484 8.88 -36.88 18.40
C ARG A 484 8.32 -36.07 19.55
N LEU A 485 8.16 -34.74 19.34
CA LEU A 485 7.56 -33.84 20.31
C LEU A 485 6.07 -34.15 20.57
N GLN A 486 5.29 -34.51 19.55
CA GLN A 486 3.92 -34.96 19.72
C GLN A 486 3.79 -36.27 20.50
N GLN A 487 4.67 -37.23 20.23
CA GLN A 487 4.71 -38.48 21.00
C GLN A 487 5.11 -38.27 22.46
N GLU A 488 6.03 -37.35 22.69
CA GLU A 488 6.45 -36.97 24.05
C GLU A 488 5.33 -36.24 24.82
N GLN A 489 4.61 -35.34 24.17
CA GLN A 489 3.41 -34.70 24.73
C GLN A 489 2.30 -35.72 25.05
N GLN A 490 2.04 -36.66 24.18
CA GLN A 490 1.07 -37.73 24.46
C GLN A 490 1.50 -38.64 25.64
N ARG A 491 2.80 -38.93 25.74
CA ARG A 491 3.35 -39.66 26.91
C ARG A 491 3.20 -38.87 28.22
N LEU A 492 3.45 -37.57 28.16
CA LEU A 492 3.30 -36.69 29.34
C LEU A 492 1.84 -36.56 29.76
N MET A 493 0.91 -36.41 28.83
CA MET A 493 -0.53 -36.38 29.14
C MET A 493 -1.02 -37.69 29.76
N LYS A 494 -0.54 -38.84 29.24
CA LYS A 494 -0.86 -40.15 29.83
C LYS A 494 -0.33 -40.29 31.26
N LYS A 495 0.90 -39.86 31.52
CA LYS A 495 1.46 -39.84 32.87
C LYS A 495 0.71 -38.91 33.81
N GLN A 496 0.27 -37.75 33.32
CA GLN A 496 -0.57 -36.82 34.11
C GLN A 496 -1.92 -37.45 34.46
N GLN A 497 -2.56 -38.17 33.52
CA GLN A 497 -3.82 -38.87 33.81
C GLN A 497 -3.62 -39.97 34.85
N GLU A 498 -2.59 -40.78 34.70
CA GLU A 498 -2.24 -41.83 35.66
C GLU A 498 -1.94 -41.28 37.07
N LEU A 499 -1.29 -40.11 37.14
CA LEU A 499 -1.01 -39.42 38.39
C LEU A 499 -2.28 -38.82 39.02
N GLN A 500 -3.19 -38.27 38.25
CA GLN A 500 -4.49 -37.78 38.73
C GLN A 500 -5.38 -38.94 39.25
N GLU A 501 -5.43 -40.05 38.53
CA GLU A 501 -6.11 -41.25 39.01
C GLU A 501 -5.52 -41.81 40.30
N TYR A 502 -4.19 -41.76 40.48
CA TYR A 502 -3.53 -42.19 41.70
C TYR A 502 -3.86 -41.28 42.89
N ILE A 503 -3.89 -39.95 42.68
CA ILE A 503 -4.27 -38.94 43.70
C ILE A 503 -5.76 -39.07 44.09
N GLN A 504 -6.64 -39.46 43.17
CA GLN A 504 -8.07 -39.72 43.49
C GLN A 504 -8.32 -41.00 44.25
N ARG A 505 -7.37 -41.94 44.26
CA ARG A 505 -7.43 -43.22 44.99
C ARG A 505 -6.81 -43.16 46.38
N LEU A 506 -6.03 -42.14 46.66
CA LEU A 506 -5.52 -41.77 48.01
C LEU A 506 -6.54 -40.89 48.75
#